data_ef0da6f425be06dbf9832e53ecdc429f
#
_entry.id   ef0da6f425be06dbf9832e53ecdc429f
#
_cell.length_a   1.000
_cell.length_b   1.000
_cell.length_c   1.000
_cell.angle_alpha   90.00
_cell.angle_beta   90.00
_cell.angle_gamma   90.00
#
_symmetry.space_group_name_H-M   'P 1'
#
loop_
_entity.id
_entity.type
_entity.pdbx_description
1 polymer ?
#
loop_
_entity_poly.entity_id
_entity_poly.type
_entity_poly.pdbx_seq_one_letter_code
_entity_poly.pdbx_strand_id
1 'polypeptide(L)'
;MNRVFREEKKYLISLPEALQACHRLAQVMHEDPHNGISGYPVRSLYFDTLDDRDFHEKAAGVELRRKLRLRSYDPAADFAMLEMKQKQGTSQLKRSLRVTREDAQALTRGDYAPLLRYPESFAAECYALMHSRCYRPKTIVEYNRKAFIAKENKIRITFDSRIVSVESCFDLFSPRLNMNPVLDPYCVVLEVKYNGFLLDYLRELINSVDRSELSVSKYVLARQNGCQTRL
;
A
#
# COMPACT_ATOMS: atom_id res chain seq x y z
N MET A 1 -7.85 -28.59 -7.27
CA MET A 1 -7.78 -27.14 -6.96
C MET A 1 -6.30 -26.74 -6.90
N ASN A 2 -5.77 -26.07 -7.95
CA ASN A 2 -4.36 -25.69 -7.98
C ASN A 2 -4.14 -24.54 -6.99
N ARG A 3 -3.45 -24.81 -5.86
CA ARG A 3 -2.99 -23.77 -4.94
C ARG A 3 -1.84 -23.01 -5.60
N VAL A 4 -2.10 -21.80 -6.05
CA VAL A 4 -1.06 -20.88 -6.52
C VAL A 4 -0.48 -20.16 -5.30
N PHE A 5 0.75 -20.50 -4.92
CA PHE A 5 1.47 -19.78 -3.87
C PHE A 5 1.94 -18.42 -4.41
N ARG A 6 1.43 -17.36 -3.81
CA ARG A 6 1.87 -16.00 -4.12
C ARG A 6 2.89 -15.54 -3.09
N GLU A 7 4.09 -15.26 -3.57
CA GLU A 7 5.19 -14.72 -2.78
C GLU A 7 5.19 -13.19 -2.85
N GLU A 8 5.56 -12.55 -1.75
CA GLU A 8 5.74 -11.09 -1.65
C GLU A 8 6.97 -10.82 -0.78
N LYS A 9 8.06 -10.35 -1.40
CA LYS A 9 9.30 -9.96 -0.72
C LYS A 9 9.48 -8.45 -0.80
N LYS A 10 10.02 -7.87 0.26
CA LYS A 10 10.30 -6.42 0.35
C LYS A 10 11.71 -6.19 0.83
N TYR A 11 12.32 -5.17 0.24
CA TYR A 11 13.69 -4.78 0.56
C TYR A 11 13.76 -3.26 0.68
N LEU A 12 14.63 -2.80 1.57
CA LEU A 12 15.07 -1.40 1.59
C LEU A 12 16.36 -1.32 0.79
N ILE A 13 16.40 -0.40 -0.16
CA ILE A 13 17.54 -0.17 -1.04
C ILE A 13 17.80 1.33 -1.14
N SER A 14 18.98 1.72 -1.58
CA SER A 14 19.31 3.11 -1.85
C SER A 14 18.70 3.60 -3.16
N LEU A 15 18.53 4.91 -3.30
CA LEU A 15 18.04 5.52 -4.54
C LEU A 15 18.94 5.23 -5.75
N PRO A 16 20.29 5.30 -5.68
CA PRO A 16 21.15 4.91 -6.79
C PRO A 16 20.94 3.46 -7.24
N GLU A 17 20.86 2.52 -6.30
CA GLU A 17 20.59 1.11 -6.61
C GLU A 17 19.20 0.92 -7.26
N ALA A 18 18.18 1.64 -6.77
CA ALA A 18 16.85 1.61 -7.36
C ALA A 18 16.86 2.11 -8.81
N LEU A 19 17.58 3.19 -9.11
CA LEU A 19 17.70 3.73 -10.47
C LEU A 19 18.42 2.74 -11.39
N GLN A 20 19.53 2.13 -10.93
CA GLN A 20 20.25 1.12 -11.68
C GLN A 20 19.39 -0.12 -11.94
N ALA A 21 18.67 -0.61 -10.93
CA ALA A 21 17.76 -1.75 -11.06
C ALA A 21 16.61 -1.44 -12.03
N CYS A 22 16.00 -0.25 -11.94
CA CYS A 22 14.98 0.20 -12.89
C CYS A 22 15.48 0.21 -14.34
N HIS A 23 16.69 0.73 -14.57
CA HIS A 23 17.30 0.75 -15.91
C HIS A 23 17.49 -0.67 -16.46
N ARG A 24 17.99 -1.60 -15.66
CA ARG A 24 18.18 -3.01 -16.06
C ARG A 24 16.84 -3.72 -16.29
N LEU A 25 15.85 -3.51 -15.42
CA LEU A 25 14.53 -4.13 -15.54
C LEU A 25 13.77 -3.63 -16.78
N ALA A 26 13.95 -2.37 -17.17
CA ALA A 26 13.34 -1.81 -18.37
C ALA A 26 13.80 -2.52 -19.67
N GLN A 27 14.95 -3.22 -19.65
CA GLN A 27 15.47 -4.00 -20.80
C GLN A 27 14.78 -5.37 -20.94
N VAL A 28 14.22 -5.91 -19.85
CA VAL A 28 13.74 -7.31 -19.78
C VAL A 28 12.29 -7.46 -19.32
N MET A 29 11.66 -6.39 -18.83
CA MET A 29 10.27 -6.38 -18.37
C MET A 29 9.49 -5.24 -19.03
N HIS A 30 8.17 -5.39 -19.06
CA HIS A 30 7.28 -4.31 -19.48
C HIS A 30 7.09 -3.30 -18.33
N GLU A 31 7.20 -2.03 -18.63
CA GLU A 31 6.78 -0.99 -17.68
C GLU A 31 5.26 -1.03 -17.49
N ASP A 32 4.80 -0.73 -16.26
CA ASP A 32 3.37 -0.52 -16.00
C ASP A 32 2.87 0.65 -16.88
N PRO A 33 1.74 0.51 -17.61
CA PRO A 33 1.23 1.57 -18.48
C PRO A 33 0.98 2.92 -17.76
N HIS A 34 0.86 2.90 -16.45
CA HIS A 34 0.68 4.12 -15.65
C HIS A 34 2.01 4.81 -15.27
N ASN A 35 3.16 4.19 -15.56
CA ASN A 35 4.45 4.81 -15.29
C ASN A 35 4.61 6.09 -16.12
N GLY A 36 4.81 7.22 -15.44
CA GLY A 36 5.47 8.38 -16.05
C GLY A 36 7.00 8.24 -15.98
N ILE A 37 7.73 9.28 -16.34
CA ILE A 37 9.21 9.29 -16.28
C ILE A 37 9.69 8.89 -14.87
N SER A 38 9.10 9.45 -13.83
CA SER A 38 9.44 9.20 -12.42
C SER A 38 8.51 8.23 -11.70
N GLY A 39 7.59 7.55 -12.42
CA GLY A 39 6.53 6.73 -11.85
C GLY A 39 5.21 7.49 -11.70
N TYR A 40 4.34 7.01 -10.83
CA TYR A 40 3.03 7.60 -10.55
C TYR A 40 2.76 7.70 -9.04
N PRO A 41 1.99 8.71 -8.59
CA PRO A 41 1.66 8.88 -7.19
C PRO A 41 0.69 7.79 -6.72
N VAL A 42 0.85 7.37 -5.48
CA VAL A 42 -0.09 6.48 -4.79
C VAL A 42 -0.38 7.06 -3.42
N ARG A 43 -1.60 7.51 -3.20
CA ARG A 43 -2.05 8.04 -1.93
C ARG A 43 -3.04 7.10 -1.28
N SER A 44 -2.87 6.82 0.01
CA SER A 44 -3.75 5.92 0.76
C SER A 44 -4.04 6.46 2.14
N LEU A 45 -5.32 6.61 2.49
CA LEU A 45 -5.78 6.86 3.84
C LEU A 45 -6.01 5.51 4.51
N TYR A 46 -5.33 5.28 5.63
CA TYR A 46 -5.52 4.07 6.45
C TYR A 46 -6.51 4.32 7.57
N PHE A 47 -7.34 3.32 7.79
CA PHE A 47 -8.27 3.26 8.93
C PHE A 47 -7.77 2.25 9.95
N ASP A 48 -8.05 2.52 11.22
CA ASP A 48 -7.81 1.60 12.33
C ASP A 48 -8.85 1.84 13.43
N THR A 49 -8.95 0.94 14.38
CA THR A 49 -9.78 1.09 15.56
C THR A 49 -9.28 2.24 16.45
N LEU A 50 -10.05 2.65 17.44
CA LEU A 50 -9.64 3.73 18.37
C LEU A 50 -8.33 3.40 19.08
N ASP A 51 -8.14 2.14 19.46
CA ASP A 51 -6.98 1.59 20.17
C ASP A 51 -5.85 1.09 19.26
N ASP A 52 -5.86 1.47 17.95
CA ASP A 52 -4.83 1.11 16.96
C ASP A 52 -4.59 -0.41 16.84
N ARG A 53 -5.65 -1.20 16.90
CA ARG A 53 -5.57 -2.65 16.93
C ARG A 53 -4.87 -3.25 15.71
N ASP A 54 -5.24 -2.83 14.50
CA ASP A 54 -4.63 -3.34 13.25
C ASP A 54 -3.13 -3.01 13.18
N PHE A 55 -2.72 -1.86 13.75
CA PHE A 55 -1.32 -1.47 13.91
C PHE A 55 -0.59 -2.41 14.86
N HIS A 56 -1.13 -2.63 16.06
CA HIS A 56 -0.53 -3.50 17.07
C HIS A 56 -0.47 -4.96 16.61
N GLU A 57 -1.55 -5.49 16.02
CA GLU A 57 -1.59 -6.85 15.44
C GLU A 57 -0.51 -7.02 14.35
N LYS A 58 -0.29 -5.99 13.51
CA LYS A 58 0.78 -6.04 12.49
C LYS A 58 2.16 -5.94 13.09
N ALA A 59 2.37 -5.07 14.07
CA ALA A 59 3.66 -4.89 14.75
C ALA A 59 4.07 -6.17 15.50
N ALA A 60 3.13 -6.78 16.23
CA ALA A 60 3.33 -8.03 16.97
C ALA A 60 3.38 -9.29 16.08
N GLY A 61 3.16 -9.15 14.75
CA GLY A 61 3.19 -10.30 13.84
C GLY A 61 2.01 -11.28 13.99
N VAL A 62 0.89 -10.86 14.62
CA VAL A 62 -0.29 -11.70 14.83
C VAL A 62 -0.71 -12.38 13.53
N GLU A 63 -1.03 -13.67 13.61
CA GLU A 63 -1.33 -14.50 12.45
C GLU A 63 -2.55 -14.02 11.69
N LEU A 64 -3.66 -13.75 12.42
CA LEU A 64 -4.90 -13.22 11.85
C LEU A 64 -4.92 -11.70 11.99
N ARG A 65 -4.69 -11.00 10.89
CA ARG A 65 -4.67 -9.53 10.87
C ARG A 65 -5.26 -8.96 9.61
N ARG A 66 -5.69 -7.71 9.69
CA ARG A 66 -6.27 -7.00 8.56
C ARG A 66 -5.63 -5.63 8.38
N LYS A 67 -5.98 -5.00 7.27
CA LYS A 67 -5.65 -3.62 6.97
C LYS A 67 -6.71 -3.05 6.04
N LEU A 68 -7.27 -1.93 6.44
CA LEU A 68 -8.32 -1.24 5.69
C LEU A 68 -7.80 0.13 5.24
N ARG A 69 -8.06 0.50 3.98
CA ARG A 69 -7.65 1.79 3.42
C ARG A 69 -8.53 2.25 2.27
N LEU A 70 -8.61 3.55 2.09
CA LEU A 70 -8.98 4.19 0.82
C LEU A 70 -7.72 4.50 0.03
N ARG A 71 -7.74 4.26 -1.28
CA ARG A 71 -6.63 4.57 -2.18
C ARG A 71 -7.08 5.42 -3.34
N SER A 72 -6.33 6.48 -3.63
CA SER A 72 -6.42 7.27 -4.85
C SER A 72 -5.05 7.32 -5.52
N TYR A 73 -5.05 7.52 -6.84
CA TYR A 73 -3.87 7.72 -7.67
C TYR A 73 -3.77 9.16 -8.18
N ASP A 74 -4.85 9.93 -8.00
CA ASP A 74 -4.93 11.34 -8.39
C ASP A 74 -5.86 12.07 -7.41
N PRO A 75 -5.43 13.19 -6.81
CA PRO A 75 -6.30 14.04 -6.00
C PRO A 75 -7.52 14.59 -6.76
N ALA A 76 -7.43 14.72 -8.09
CA ALA A 76 -8.53 15.14 -8.94
C ALA A 76 -9.50 14.01 -9.35
N ALA A 77 -9.18 12.74 -9.03
CA ALA A 77 -10.02 11.60 -9.39
C ALA A 77 -11.43 11.71 -8.81
N ASP A 78 -12.42 11.21 -9.56
CA ASP A 78 -13.83 11.16 -9.18
C ASP A 78 -14.19 9.91 -8.34
N PHE A 79 -13.21 9.09 -8.00
CA PHE A 79 -13.37 7.87 -7.21
C PHE A 79 -12.15 7.55 -6.35
N ALA A 80 -12.35 6.65 -5.40
CA ALA A 80 -11.28 5.98 -4.66
C ALA A 80 -11.56 4.47 -4.59
N MET A 81 -10.52 3.70 -4.25
CA MET A 81 -10.64 2.27 -4.00
C MET A 81 -10.63 2.00 -2.50
N LEU A 82 -11.76 1.52 -1.95
CA LEU A 82 -11.79 0.94 -0.60
C LEU A 82 -11.18 -0.45 -0.69
N GLU A 83 -10.10 -0.69 0.03
CA GLU A 83 -9.36 -1.95 -0.02
C GLU A 83 -9.19 -2.54 1.38
N MET A 84 -9.54 -3.82 1.53
CA MET A 84 -9.22 -4.61 2.71
C MET A 84 -8.25 -5.73 2.35
N LYS A 85 -7.15 -5.79 3.08
CA LYS A 85 -6.19 -6.88 3.01
C LYS A 85 -6.23 -7.65 4.32
N GLN A 86 -6.60 -8.92 4.24
CA GLN A 86 -6.62 -9.85 5.37
C GLN A 86 -5.48 -10.85 5.20
N LYS A 87 -4.84 -11.22 6.29
CA LYS A 87 -3.82 -12.27 6.33
C LYS A 87 -4.17 -13.25 7.42
N GLN A 88 -4.01 -14.55 7.11
CA GLN A 88 -4.12 -15.65 8.04
C GLN A 88 -2.99 -16.64 7.75
N GLY A 89 -2.00 -16.67 8.61
CA GLY A 89 -0.77 -17.42 8.39
C GLY A 89 -0.07 -16.98 7.09
N THR A 90 0.11 -17.91 6.17
CA THR A 90 0.65 -17.66 4.82
C THR A 90 -0.40 -17.18 3.83
N SER A 91 -1.69 -17.41 4.11
CA SER A 91 -2.81 -17.05 3.22
C SER A 91 -3.10 -15.56 3.28
N GLN A 92 -3.42 -14.98 2.13
CA GLN A 92 -3.73 -13.56 2.01
C GLN A 92 -4.90 -13.35 1.06
N LEU A 93 -5.90 -12.60 1.55
CA LEU A 93 -7.06 -12.17 0.78
C LEU A 93 -7.04 -10.65 0.64
N LYS A 94 -7.11 -10.16 -0.59
CA LYS A 94 -7.32 -8.75 -0.90
C LYS A 94 -8.66 -8.59 -1.60
N ARG A 95 -9.52 -7.74 -1.05
CA ARG A 95 -10.78 -7.32 -1.68
C ARG A 95 -10.77 -5.81 -1.86
N SER A 96 -11.44 -5.33 -2.89
CA SER A 96 -11.52 -3.91 -3.21
C SER A 96 -12.88 -3.54 -3.78
N LEU A 97 -13.35 -2.34 -3.48
CA LEU A 97 -14.57 -1.72 -3.96
C LEU A 97 -14.24 -0.34 -4.50
N ARG A 98 -14.73 -0.01 -5.68
CA ARG A 98 -14.68 1.35 -6.20
C ARG A 98 -15.81 2.16 -5.56
N VAL A 99 -15.45 3.26 -4.90
CA VAL A 99 -16.40 4.18 -4.29
C VAL A 99 -16.30 5.55 -4.96
N THR A 100 -17.40 6.27 -5.06
CA THR A 100 -17.41 7.62 -5.62
C THR A 100 -16.56 8.57 -4.76
N ARG A 101 -16.14 9.70 -5.33
CA ARG A 101 -15.43 10.74 -4.59
C ARG A 101 -16.21 11.23 -3.38
N GLU A 102 -17.51 11.48 -3.55
CA GLU A 102 -18.40 11.94 -2.51
C GLU A 102 -18.47 10.95 -1.34
N ASP A 103 -18.70 9.67 -1.65
CA ASP A 103 -18.72 8.60 -0.65
C ASP A 103 -17.37 8.44 0.04
N ALA A 104 -16.28 8.44 -0.73
CA ALA A 104 -14.94 8.40 -0.16
C ALA A 104 -14.69 9.57 0.81
N GLN A 105 -15.13 10.78 0.48
CA GLN A 105 -15.05 11.93 1.39
C GLN A 105 -15.88 11.75 2.65
N ALA A 106 -17.08 11.14 2.57
CA ALA A 106 -17.85 10.78 3.76
C ALA A 106 -17.07 9.79 4.64
N LEU A 107 -16.49 8.74 4.04
CA LEU A 107 -15.66 7.77 4.76
C LEU A 107 -14.45 8.44 5.46
N THR A 108 -13.81 9.44 4.84
CA THR A 108 -12.69 10.16 5.46
C THR A 108 -13.09 10.97 6.69
N ARG A 109 -14.37 11.29 6.84
CA ARG A 109 -14.95 11.95 8.02
C ARG A 109 -15.51 10.98 9.07
N GLY A 110 -15.42 9.67 8.80
CA GLY A 110 -15.93 8.62 9.69
C GLY A 110 -17.42 8.30 9.50
N ASP A 111 -18.04 8.81 8.45
CA ASP A 111 -19.40 8.41 8.04
C ASP A 111 -19.29 7.22 7.06
N TYR A 112 -19.71 6.04 7.52
CA TYR A 112 -19.62 4.79 6.77
C TYR A 112 -20.97 4.38 6.15
N ALA A 113 -22.06 5.09 6.43
CA ALA A 113 -23.39 4.79 5.92
C ALA A 113 -23.46 4.71 4.38
N PRO A 114 -22.69 5.51 3.59
CA PRO A 114 -22.66 5.38 2.15
C PRO A 114 -22.34 3.98 1.64
N LEU A 115 -21.60 3.17 2.38
CA LEU A 115 -21.28 1.79 1.99
C LEU A 115 -22.50 0.88 1.84
N LEU A 116 -23.59 1.18 2.52
CA LEU A 116 -24.85 0.40 2.42
C LEU A 116 -25.57 0.58 1.07
N ARG A 117 -25.19 1.57 0.26
CA ARG A 117 -25.77 1.79 -1.08
C ARG A 117 -25.17 0.90 -2.17
N TYR A 118 -24.02 0.28 -1.88
CA TYR A 118 -23.32 -0.59 -2.83
C TYR A 118 -23.85 -2.01 -2.74
N PRO A 119 -24.12 -2.66 -3.90
CA PRO A 119 -24.72 -4.01 -3.94
C PRO A 119 -23.75 -5.12 -3.52
N GLU A 120 -22.43 -4.84 -3.50
CA GLU A 120 -21.42 -5.83 -3.17
C GLU A 120 -21.45 -6.17 -1.67
N SER A 121 -21.51 -7.45 -1.35
CA SER A 121 -21.46 -7.94 0.04
C SER A 121 -20.23 -7.44 0.82
N PHE A 122 -19.15 -7.17 0.12
CA PHE A 122 -17.93 -6.59 0.68
C PHE A 122 -18.18 -5.18 1.25
N ALA A 123 -19.04 -4.38 0.64
CA ALA A 123 -19.38 -3.05 1.14
C ALA A 123 -20.12 -3.13 2.48
N ALA A 124 -21.14 -3.99 2.57
CA ALA A 124 -21.89 -4.23 3.82
C ALA A 124 -20.99 -4.78 4.93
N GLU A 125 -20.05 -5.69 4.60
CA GLU A 125 -19.05 -6.19 5.55
C GLU A 125 -18.13 -5.07 6.06
N CYS A 126 -17.65 -4.19 5.16
CA CYS A 126 -16.83 -3.03 5.55
C CYS A 126 -17.62 -2.10 6.47
N TYR A 127 -18.88 -1.79 6.14
CA TYR A 127 -19.75 -0.99 7.00
C TYR A 127 -19.87 -1.59 8.39
N ALA A 128 -20.29 -2.86 8.48
CA ALA A 128 -20.49 -3.55 9.75
C ALA A 128 -19.20 -3.58 10.59
N LEU A 129 -18.07 -3.88 9.96
CA LEU A 129 -16.76 -3.90 10.61
C LEU A 129 -16.34 -2.52 11.12
N MET A 130 -16.43 -1.50 10.27
CA MET A 130 -15.98 -0.14 10.60
C MET A 130 -16.85 0.49 11.67
N HIS A 131 -18.16 0.24 11.62
CA HIS A 131 -19.09 0.74 12.61
C HIS A 131 -18.95 0.02 13.96
N SER A 132 -19.00 -1.33 13.98
CA SER A 132 -18.99 -2.12 15.21
C SER A 132 -17.67 -2.04 15.98
N ARG A 133 -16.55 -1.81 15.29
CA ARG A 133 -15.22 -1.70 15.88
C ARG A 133 -14.69 -0.27 15.98
N CYS A 134 -15.55 0.72 15.75
CA CYS A 134 -15.20 2.13 15.86
C CYS A 134 -13.95 2.51 15.06
N TYR A 135 -13.84 2.03 13.82
CA TYR A 135 -12.74 2.44 12.96
C TYR A 135 -12.73 3.96 12.76
N ARG A 136 -11.55 4.54 12.61
CA ARG A 136 -11.35 5.96 12.33
C ARG A 136 -10.23 6.13 11.32
N PRO A 137 -10.23 7.20 10.51
CA PRO A 137 -9.07 7.57 9.72
C PRO A 137 -7.89 7.86 10.66
N LYS A 138 -6.69 7.37 10.30
CA LYS A 138 -5.50 7.47 11.15
C LYS A 138 -4.34 8.20 10.49
N THR A 139 -4.04 7.87 9.24
CA THR A 139 -2.92 8.47 8.53
C THR A 139 -3.12 8.39 7.02
N ILE A 140 -2.76 9.45 6.31
CA ILE A 140 -2.55 9.38 4.86
C ILE A 140 -1.07 9.09 4.62
N VAL A 141 -0.80 8.12 3.75
CA VAL A 141 0.53 7.81 3.25
C VAL A 141 0.54 8.02 1.74
N GLU A 142 1.51 8.80 1.27
CA GLU A 142 1.74 9.03 -0.15
C GLU A 142 3.17 8.61 -0.52
N TYR A 143 3.34 8.12 -1.73
CA TYR A 143 4.63 7.75 -2.29
C TYR A 143 4.57 7.72 -3.81
N ASN A 144 5.74 7.80 -4.44
CA ASN A 144 5.87 7.64 -5.86
C ASN A 144 6.23 6.19 -6.21
N ARG A 145 5.52 5.58 -7.16
CA ARG A 145 5.70 4.18 -7.56
C ARG A 145 6.16 4.07 -9.01
N LYS A 146 7.26 3.38 -9.24
CA LYS A 146 7.63 2.85 -10.55
C LYS A 146 7.45 1.33 -10.53
N ALA A 147 6.81 0.76 -11.57
CA ALA A 147 6.43 -0.64 -11.58
C ALA A 147 6.78 -1.32 -12.90
N PHE A 148 7.22 -2.58 -12.81
CA PHE A 148 7.54 -3.46 -13.93
C PHE A 148 6.74 -4.74 -13.82
N ILE A 149 6.31 -5.27 -14.97
CA ILE A 149 5.40 -6.42 -15.05
C ILE A 149 5.98 -7.43 -16.04
N ALA A 150 6.01 -8.70 -15.63
CA ALA A 150 6.15 -9.83 -16.54
C ALA A 150 4.90 -10.70 -16.46
N LYS A 151 4.44 -11.23 -17.61
CA LYS A 151 3.24 -12.08 -17.69
C LYS A 151 3.50 -13.43 -17.03
N GLU A 152 4.71 -13.94 -17.17
CA GLU A 152 5.18 -15.18 -16.57
C GLU A 152 5.09 -15.09 -15.05
N ASN A 153 4.53 -16.11 -14.44
CA ASN A 153 4.33 -16.19 -12.99
C ASN A 153 3.68 -14.95 -12.34
N LYS A 154 3.01 -14.10 -13.14
CA LYS A 154 2.42 -12.83 -12.70
C LYS A 154 3.40 -11.99 -11.88
N ILE A 155 4.65 -11.92 -12.33
CA ILE A 155 5.70 -11.18 -11.66
C ILE A 155 5.41 -9.69 -11.74
N ARG A 156 5.48 -9.02 -10.61
CA ARG A 156 5.41 -7.56 -10.50
C ARG A 156 6.47 -7.06 -9.55
N ILE A 157 7.34 -6.20 -10.05
CA ILE A 157 8.41 -5.53 -9.30
C ILE A 157 8.04 -4.06 -9.18
N THR A 158 8.06 -3.50 -7.97
CA THR A 158 7.73 -2.08 -7.75
C THR A 158 8.77 -1.41 -6.87
N PHE A 159 9.09 -0.17 -7.20
CA PHE A 159 9.95 0.73 -6.45
C PHE A 159 9.09 1.86 -5.90
N ASP A 160 8.99 1.94 -4.58
CA ASP A 160 8.23 2.97 -3.88
C ASP A 160 9.20 3.93 -3.22
N SER A 161 9.26 5.16 -3.72
CA SER A 161 10.17 6.22 -3.28
C SER A 161 9.39 7.41 -2.70
N ARG A 162 10.09 8.31 -2.00
CA ARG A 162 9.52 9.53 -1.40
C ARG A 162 8.29 9.23 -0.56
N ILE A 163 8.42 8.27 0.36
CA ILE A 163 7.32 7.85 1.21
C ILE A 163 7.13 8.90 2.30
N VAL A 164 5.97 9.56 2.27
CA VAL A 164 5.59 10.64 3.19
C VAL A 164 4.24 10.33 3.84
N SER A 165 3.96 10.93 4.99
CA SER A 165 2.69 10.75 5.69
C SER A 165 2.20 11.99 6.40
N VAL A 166 0.89 12.03 6.70
CA VAL A 166 0.23 13.04 7.53
C VAL A 166 -0.84 12.40 8.41
N GLU A 167 -0.92 12.83 9.67
CA GLU A 167 -1.94 12.39 10.65
C GLU A 167 -2.87 13.52 11.10
N SER A 168 -2.60 14.76 10.68
CA SER A 168 -3.38 15.95 11.03
C SER A 168 -4.47 16.29 10.02
N CYS A 169 -4.45 15.67 8.83
CA CYS A 169 -5.41 15.88 7.77
C CYS A 169 -5.75 14.56 7.10
N PHE A 170 -7.05 14.28 6.94
CA PHE A 170 -7.55 13.04 6.33
C PHE A 170 -8.26 13.25 5.00
N ASP A 171 -8.19 14.46 4.42
CA ASP A 171 -8.73 14.71 3.08
C ASP A 171 -7.86 14.04 2.02
N LEU A 172 -8.31 12.86 1.57
CA LEU A 172 -7.63 12.03 0.57
C LEU A 172 -7.45 12.77 -0.76
N PHE A 173 -8.33 13.72 -1.07
CA PHE A 173 -8.39 14.44 -2.35
C PHE A 173 -7.82 15.86 -2.27
N SER A 174 -7.27 16.26 -1.14
CA SER A 174 -6.61 17.55 -1.02
C SER A 174 -5.47 17.67 -2.03
N PRO A 175 -5.39 18.73 -2.82
CA PRO A 175 -4.29 18.93 -3.78
C PRO A 175 -2.96 19.19 -3.09
N ARG A 176 -2.99 19.66 -1.85
CA ARG A 176 -1.81 19.96 -1.03
C ARG A 176 -2.00 19.43 0.38
N LEU A 177 -1.11 18.55 0.79
CA LEU A 177 -1.02 18.03 2.14
C LEU A 177 0.36 18.38 2.71
N ASN A 178 0.40 18.88 3.93
CA ASN A 178 1.67 19.07 4.64
C ASN A 178 2.12 17.72 5.21
N MET A 179 2.99 17.04 4.49
CA MET A 179 3.42 15.68 4.78
C MET A 179 4.87 15.62 5.28
N ASN A 180 5.12 14.74 6.23
CA ASN A 180 6.45 14.46 6.76
C ASN A 180 7.05 13.19 6.13
N PRO A 181 8.37 13.14 5.90
CA PRO A 181 9.05 11.93 5.44
C PRO A 181 8.83 10.77 6.42
N VAL A 182 8.52 9.59 5.90
CA VAL A 182 8.37 8.34 6.67
C VAL A 182 9.69 7.57 6.68
N LEU A 183 10.45 7.69 5.60
CA LEU A 183 11.79 7.14 5.41
C LEU A 183 12.70 8.24 4.89
N ASP A 184 14.01 8.03 5.04
CA ASP A 184 15.01 8.86 4.38
C ASP A 184 14.65 9.00 2.88
N PRO A 185 14.66 10.23 2.31
CA PRO A 185 14.36 10.47 0.90
C PRO A 185 15.23 9.68 -0.09
N TYR A 186 16.42 9.26 0.32
CA TYR A 186 17.33 8.41 -0.47
C TYR A 186 17.05 6.91 -0.32
N CYS A 187 16.07 6.52 0.50
CA CYS A 187 15.64 5.15 0.65
C CYS A 187 14.43 4.82 -0.24
N VAL A 188 14.47 3.67 -0.88
CA VAL A 188 13.42 3.14 -1.75
C VAL A 188 12.98 1.76 -1.26
N VAL A 189 11.68 1.52 -1.22
CA VAL A 189 11.13 0.19 -0.92
C VAL A 189 10.94 -0.57 -2.23
N LEU A 190 11.79 -1.57 -2.46
CA LEU A 190 11.64 -2.55 -3.53
C LEU A 190 10.67 -3.65 -3.06
N GLU A 191 9.61 -3.90 -3.83
CA GLU A 191 8.66 -4.98 -3.58
C GLU A 191 8.59 -5.91 -4.78
N VAL A 192 8.81 -7.20 -4.57
CA VAL A 192 8.79 -8.25 -5.59
C VAL A 192 7.63 -9.18 -5.29
N LYS A 193 6.72 -9.33 -6.26
CA LYS A 193 5.57 -10.25 -6.19
C LYS A 193 5.62 -11.22 -7.34
N TYR A 194 5.38 -12.49 -7.05
CA TYR A 194 5.32 -13.54 -8.06
C TYR A 194 4.48 -14.74 -7.59
N ASN A 195 4.05 -15.57 -8.52
CA ASN A 195 3.36 -16.81 -8.26
C ASN A 195 4.32 -17.97 -8.52
N GLY A 196 4.41 -18.93 -7.56
CA GLY A 196 5.28 -20.09 -7.69
C GLY A 196 6.75 -19.74 -7.55
N PHE A 197 7.47 -19.47 -8.64
CA PHE A 197 8.90 -19.16 -8.61
C PHE A 197 9.25 -17.86 -9.36
N LEU A 198 10.32 -17.22 -8.92
CA LEU A 198 10.90 -16.07 -9.60
C LEU A 198 11.89 -16.55 -10.66
N LEU A 199 11.80 -16.00 -11.88
CA LEU A 199 12.69 -16.32 -12.98
C LEU A 199 14.15 -16.02 -12.60
N ASP A 200 15.09 -16.90 -12.96
CA ASP A 200 16.48 -16.84 -12.49
C ASP A 200 17.15 -15.52 -12.85
N TYR A 201 17.00 -15.04 -14.09
CA TYR A 201 17.57 -13.77 -14.52
C TYR A 201 17.01 -12.57 -13.72
N LEU A 202 15.73 -12.59 -13.32
CA LEU A 202 15.16 -11.56 -12.45
C LEU A 202 15.68 -11.69 -11.01
N ARG A 203 15.88 -12.92 -10.55
CA ARG A 203 16.49 -13.19 -9.24
C ARG A 203 17.91 -12.64 -9.18
N GLU A 204 18.73 -12.86 -10.22
CA GLU A 204 20.09 -12.35 -10.31
C GLU A 204 20.11 -10.82 -10.33
N LEU A 205 19.24 -10.18 -11.13
CA LEU A 205 19.09 -8.73 -11.17
C LEU A 205 18.76 -8.14 -9.79
N ILE A 206 17.83 -8.77 -9.06
CA ILE A 206 17.45 -8.34 -7.71
C ILE A 206 18.56 -8.64 -6.70
N ASN A 207 19.28 -9.77 -6.85
CA ASN A 207 20.37 -10.15 -5.96
C ASN A 207 21.61 -9.27 -6.12
N SER A 208 21.78 -8.61 -7.27
CA SER A 208 22.88 -7.67 -7.49
C SER A 208 22.74 -6.35 -6.74
N VAL A 209 21.60 -6.12 -6.08
CA VAL A 209 21.32 -4.93 -5.28
C VAL A 209 21.65 -5.23 -3.83
N ASP A 210 22.43 -4.39 -3.16
CA ASP A 210 22.63 -4.45 -1.71
C ASP A 210 21.29 -4.13 -1.00
N ARG A 211 20.83 -5.05 -0.18
CA ARG A 211 19.45 -4.99 0.34
C ARG A 211 19.31 -5.60 1.72
N SER A 212 18.51 -4.93 2.54
CA SER A 212 17.99 -5.48 3.78
C SER A 212 16.55 -5.97 3.57
N GLU A 213 16.27 -7.24 3.84
CA GLU A 213 14.90 -7.75 3.77
C GLU A 213 14.04 -7.09 4.86
N LEU A 214 12.92 -6.52 4.45
CA LEU A 214 12.05 -5.77 5.34
C LEU A 214 10.67 -6.41 5.47
N SER A 215 10.25 -6.67 6.70
CA SER A 215 8.84 -6.95 7.01
C SER A 215 8.01 -5.67 7.15
N VAL A 216 8.30 -4.63 6.36
CA VAL A 216 7.78 -3.28 6.60
C VAL A 216 6.43 -3.04 5.97
N SER A 217 5.56 -2.45 6.75
CA SER A 217 4.29 -1.89 6.34
C SER A 217 4.38 -0.37 6.37
N LYS A 218 4.15 0.31 5.23
CA LYS A 218 4.09 1.78 5.15
C LYS A 218 3.17 2.40 6.21
N TYR A 219 2.06 1.72 6.52
CA TYR A 219 1.15 2.13 7.61
C TYR A 219 1.87 2.11 8.97
N VAL A 220 2.55 1.01 9.29
CA VAL A 220 3.26 0.89 10.58
C VAL A 220 4.37 1.94 10.69
N LEU A 221 5.17 2.11 9.63
CA LEU A 221 6.21 3.15 9.61
C LEU A 221 5.64 4.56 9.82
N ALA A 222 4.55 4.90 9.11
CA ALA A 222 3.92 6.21 9.25
C ALA A 222 3.43 6.46 10.69
N ARG A 223 2.83 5.45 11.33
CA ARG A 223 2.34 5.55 12.71
C ARG A 223 3.49 5.65 13.73
N GLN A 224 4.58 4.91 13.53
CA GLN A 224 5.76 4.98 14.39
C GLN A 224 6.40 6.37 14.38
N ASN A 225 6.53 6.99 13.19
CA ASN A 225 7.08 8.34 13.07
C ASN A 225 6.15 9.38 13.72
N GLY A 226 4.83 9.25 13.56
CA GLY A 226 3.87 10.13 14.23
C GLY A 226 3.91 10.05 15.75
N CYS A 227 4.24 8.90 16.31
CA CYS A 227 4.42 8.73 17.76
C CYS A 227 5.73 9.38 18.27
N GLN A 228 6.81 9.33 17.48
CA GLN A 228 8.09 9.93 17.86
C GLN A 228 8.09 11.47 17.81
N THR A 229 7.25 12.07 16.98
CA THR A 229 7.13 13.53 16.86
C THR A 229 6.24 14.17 17.92
N ARG A 230 5.59 13.37 18.78
CA ARG A 230 4.72 13.84 19.88
C ARG A 230 5.40 13.91 21.25
N LEU A 231 6.70 13.62 21.31
CA LEU A 231 7.57 13.81 22.48
C LEU A 231 8.42 15.07 22.31
#